data_a0d3c903d9c0d95027109314be30d825
#
_entry.id   a0d3c903d9c0d95027109314be30d825
#
_cell.length_a   1.000
_cell.length_b   1.000
_cell.length_c   1.000
_cell.angle_alpha   90.00
_cell.angle_beta   90.00
_cell.angle_gamma   90.00
#
_symmetry.space_group_name_H-M   'P 1'
#
loop_
_entity.id
_entity.type
_entity.pdbx_description
1 polymer ?
#
loop_
_entity_poly.entity_id
_entity_poly.type
_entity_poly.pdbx_seq_one_letter_code
_entity_poly.pdbx_strand_id
1 'polypeptide(L)'
;MRDSRLEQSQMYYKNVLAKKITEDVNFVPAYEEAMEKIEAQIPHVIQLISHDHRAFKIVQDCALDLASAILKNHTNEIRSLLGMVVVGLHLEEVFKSK
;
A
#
# COMPACT_ATOMS: atom_id res chain seq x y z
N MET A 1 -21.76 3.49 -10.05
CA MET A 1 -21.64 2.03 -10.19
C MET A 1 -20.39 1.55 -9.46
N ARG A 2 -20.47 0.49 -8.70
CA ARG A 2 -19.35 -0.05 -7.95
C ARG A 2 -18.40 -0.79 -8.87
N ASP A 3 -17.11 -0.61 -8.61
CA ASP A 3 -16.07 -1.36 -9.33
C ASP A 3 -15.86 -2.70 -8.61
N SER A 4 -16.33 -3.79 -9.20
CA SER A 4 -16.21 -5.12 -8.60
C SER A 4 -14.73 -5.56 -8.51
N ARG A 5 -13.87 -5.07 -9.41
CA ARG A 5 -12.44 -5.38 -9.35
C ARG A 5 -11.79 -4.75 -8.12
N LEU A 6 -12.20 -3.53 -7.76
CA LEU A 6 -11.73 -2.88 -6.55
C LEU A 6 -12.15 -3.69 -5.31
N GLU A 7 -13.40 -4.12 -5.27
CA GLU A 7 -13.91 -4.93 -4.17
C GLU A 7 -13.15 -6.26 -4.05
N GLN A 8 -12.89 -6.93 -5.18
CA GLN A 8 -12.14 -8.18 -5.18
C GLN A 8 -10.71 -7.97 -4.70
N SER A 9 -10.07 -6.89 -5.13
CA SER A 9 -8.73 -6.53 -4.67
C SER A 9 -8.70 -6.28 -3.17
N GLN A 10 -9.69 -5.55 -2.66
CA GLN A 10 -9.79 -5.27 -1.23
C GLN A 10 -9.96 -6.55 -0.42
N MET A 11 -10.81 -7.47 -0.88
CA MET A 11 -11.00 -8.76 -0.21
C MET A 11 -9.72 -9.59 -0.22
N TYR A 12 -9.04 -9.64 -1.36
CA TYR A 12 -7.79 -10.38 -1.48
C TYR A 12 -6.75 -9.87 -0.48
N TYR A 13 -6.53 -8.56 -0.45
CA TYR A 13 -5.53 -7.97 0.46
C TYR A 13 -5.95 -8.09 1.91
N LYS A 14 -7.24 -7.99 2.18
CA LYS A 14 -7.76 -8.21 3.54
C LYS A 14 -7.44 -9.61 4.04
N ASN A 15 -7.58 -10.62 3.17
CA ASN A 15 -7.28 -12.00 3.51
C ASN A 15 -5.77 -12.21 3.71
N VAL A 16 -4.95 -11.62 2.85
CA VAL A 16 -3.49 -11.68 2.97
C VAL A 16 -3.04 -11.02 4.27
N LEU A 17 -3.60 -9.86 4.57
CA LEU A 17 -3.28 -9.12 5.80
C LEU A 17 -3.68 -9.93 7.03
N ALA A 18 -4.86 -10.53 7.03
CA ALA A 18 -5.33 -11.36 8.13
C ALA A 18 -4.38 -12.54 8.39
N LYS A 19 -3.89 -13.17 7.31
CA LYS A 19 -2.93 -14.25 7.42
C LYS A 19 -1.63 -13.79 8.06
N LYS A 20 -1.11 -12.65 7.63
CA LYS A 20 0.13 -12.09 8.18
C LYS A 20 -0.02 -11.69 9.65
N ILE A 21 -1.16 -11.16 10.02
CA ILE A 21 -1.47 -10.84 11.41
C ILE A 21 -1.46 -12.10 12.28
N THR A 22 -1.99 -13.20 11.74
CA THR A 22 -2.01 -14.49 12.45
C THR A 22 -0.58 -15.02 12.64
N GLU A 23 0.28 -14.82 11.64
CA GLU A 23 1.67 -15.28 11.69
C GLU A 23 2.54 -14.44 12.64
N ASP A 24 2.28 -13.13 12.71
CA ASP A 24 3.08 -12.22 13.55
C ASP A 24 2.18 -11.11 14.08
N VAL A 25 1.96 -11.11 15.39
CA VAL A 25 1.11 -10.12 16.07
C VAL A 25 1.66 -8.69 15.95
N ASN A 26 2.96 -8.54 15.68
CA ASN A 26 3.59 -7.23 15.51
C ASN A 26 3.37 -6.68 14.10
N PHE A 27 2.76 -7.46 13.21
CA PHE A 27 2.54 -7.01 11.82
C PHE A 27 1.55 -5.85 11.75
N VAL A 28 0.53 -5.82 12.60
CA VAL A 28 -0.47 -4.74 12.58
C VAL A 28 0.16 -3.37 12.80
N PRO A 29 0.94 -3.15 13.90
CA PRO A 29 1.60 -1.85 14.08
C PRO A 29 2.57 -1.53 12.94
N ALA A 30 3.29 -2.53 12.41
CA ALA A 30 4.21 -2.31 11.30
C ALA A 30 3.46 -1.90 10.04
N TYR A 31 2.30 -2.50 9.77
CA TYR A 31 1.46 -2.15 8.62
C TYR A 31 0.91 -0.73 8.76
N GLU A 32 0.44 -0.36 9.95
CA GLU A 32 -0.04 0.99 10.21
C GLU A 32 1.06 2.02 10.01
N GLU A 33 2.27 1.73 10.48
CA GLU A 33 3.42 2.60 10.27
C GLU A 33 3.77 2.71 8.78
N ALA A 34 3.69 1.60 8.04
CA ALA A 34 3.92 1.60 6.60
C ALA A 34 2.93 2.50 5.87
N MET A 35 1.66 2.42 6.23
CA MET A 35 0.63 3.27 5.62
C MET A 35 0.87 4.75 5.94
N GLU A 36 1.26 5.07 7.16
CA GLU A 36 1.60 6.45 7.54
C GLU A 36 2.75 6.98 6.70
N LYS A 37 3.79 6.16 6.49
CA LYS A 37 4.93 6.56 5.67
C LYS A 37 4.52 6.81 4.22
N ILE A 38 3.66 5.97 3.66
CA ILE A 38 3.14 6.16 2.31
C ILE A 38 2.35 7.46 2.20
N GLU A 39 1.46 7.73 3.15
CA GLU A 39 0.68 8.96 3.16
C GLU A 39 1.55 10.20 3.30
N ALA A 40 2.64 10.11 4.08
CA ALA A 40 3.58 11.21 4.24
C ALA A 40 4.29 11.55 2.93
N GLN A 41 4.55 10.53 2.10
CA GLN A 41 5.17 10.73 0.79
C GLN A 41 4.19 11.29 -0.23
N ILE A 42 2.93 10.84 -0.19
CA ILE A 42 1.88 11.27 -1.12
C ILE A 42 0.63 11.61 -0.31
N PRO A 43 0.43 12.89 0.07
CA PRO A 43 -0.67 13.26 0.98
C PRO A 43 -2.07 12.87 0.50
N HIS A 44 -2.27 12.75 -0.82
CA HIS A 44 -3.59 12.43 -1.37
C HIS A 44 -3.76 10.94 -1.71
N VAL A 45 -2.89 10.07 -1.17
CA VAL A 45 -2.91 8.64 -1.50
C VAL A 45 -4.24 7.97 -1.14
N ILE A 46 -4.85 8.38 -0.03
CA ILE A 46 -6.13 7.81 0.40
C ILE A 46 -7.23 8.09 -0.65
N GLN A 47 -7.25 9.29 -1.21
CA GLN A 47 -8.19 9.61 -2.27
C GLN A 47 -7.94 8.78 -3.53
N LEU A 48 -6.68 8.59 -3.88
CA LEU A 48 -6.31 7.77 -5.04
C LEU A 48 -6.79 6.33 -4.90
N ILE A 49 -6.55 5.70 -3.76
CA ILE A 49 -6.96 4.30 -3.56
C ILE A 49 -8.48 4.16 -3.46
N SER A 50 -9.20 5.24 -3.15
CA SER A 50 -10.67 5.23 -3.11
C SER A 50 -11.27 5.28 -4.51
N HIS A 51 -10.54 5.77 -5.50
CA HIS A 51 -11.05 6.01 -6.84
C HIS A 51 -10.48 5.12 -7.92
N ASP A 52 -9.33 4.47 -7.67
CA ASP A 52 -8.64 3.69 -8.68
C ASP A 52 -8.09 2.39 -8.09
N HIS A 53 -8.61 1.25 -8.57
CA HIS A 53 -8.18 -0.04 -8.06
C HIS A 53 -6.69 -0.33 -8.33
N ARG A 54 -6.10 0.29 -9.37
CA ARG A 54 -4.67 0.12 -9.64
C ARG A 54 -3.83 0.84 -8.60
N ALA A 55 -4.24 2.05 -8.20
CA ALA A 55 -3.60 2.76 -7.11
C ALA A 55 -3.75 1.98 -5.80
N PHE A 56 -4.92 1.43 -5.55
CA PHE A 56 -5.17 0.58 -4.38
C PHE A 56 -4.21 -0.60 -4.36
N LYS A 57 -4.05 -1.29 -5.49
CA LYS A 57 -3.16 -2.43 -5.58
C LYS A 57 -1.71 -2.05 -5.29
N ILE A 58 -1.24 -0.96 -5.87
CA ILE A 58 0.13 -0.47 -5.65
C ILE A 58 0.36 -0.19 -4.17
N VAL A 59 -0.56 0.54 -3.54
CA VAL A 59 -0.44 0.90 -2.13
C VAL A 59 -0.46 -0.33 -1.25
N GLN A 60 -1.37 -1.27 -1.51
CA GLN A 60 -1.48 -2.47 -0.68
C GLN A 60 -0.25 -3.35 -0.79
N ASP A 61 0.24 -3.57 -2.01
CA ASP A 61 1.46 -4.37 -2.20
C ASP A 61 2.64 -3.73 -1.49
N CYS A 62 2.82 -2.43 -1.67
CA CYS A 62 3.93 -1.71 -1.03
C CYS A 62 3.79 -1.66 0.48
N ALA A 63 2.57 -1.53 1.00
CA ALA A 63 2.35 -1.50 2.44
C ALA A 63 2.71 -2.83 3.10
N LEU A 64 2.35 -3.96 2.45
CA LEU A 64 2.71 -5.28 2.96
C LEU A 64 4.22 -5.48 3.01
N ASP A 65 4.91 -5.09 1.94
CA ASP A 65 6.36 -5.21 1.87
C ASP A 65 7.05 -4.24 2.83
N LEU A 66 6.54 -3.02 2.94
CA LEU A 66 7.05 -2.03 3.89
C LEU A 66 6.91 -2.51 5.34
N ALA A 67 5.77 -3.10 5.69
CA ALA A 67 5.56 -3.63 7.03
C ALA A 67 6.59 -4.70 7.35
N SER A 68 6.86 -5.60 6.39
CA SER A 68 7.88 -6.63 6.56
C SER A 68 9.28 -6.02 6.73
N ALA A 69 9.61 -5.00 5.94
CA ALA A 69 10.89 -4.31 6.04
C ALA A 69 11.04 -3.58 7.37
N ILE A 70 9.97 -3.00 7.88
CA ILE A 70 9.95 -2.32 9.18
C ILE A 70 10.21 -3.32 10.30
N LEU A 71 9.55 -4.47 10.26
CA LEU A 71 9.75 -5.53 11.25
C LEU A 71 11.18 -6.03 11.27
N LYS A 72 11.83 -6.11 10.11
CA LYS A 72 13.21 -6.55 9.97
C LYS A 72 14.23 -5.42 10.12
N ASN A 73 13.76 -4.20 10.27
CA ASN A 73 14.58 -3.00 10.40
C ASN A 73 15.53 -2.78 9.20
N HIS A 74 15.01 -3.04 8.01
CA HIS A 74 15.76 -2.90 6.75
C HIS A 74 15.56 -1.49 6.16
N THR A 75 16.34 -0.53 6.62
CA THR A 75 16.19 0.89 6.26
C THR A 75 16.29 1.15 4.75
N ASN A 76 17.24 0.50 4.08
CA ASN A 76 17.43 0.71 2.63
C ASN A 76 16.26 0.18 1.84
N GLU A 77 15.69 -0.96 2.24
CA GLU A 77 14.53 -1.53 1.60
C GLU A 77 13.30 -0.64 1.79
N ILE A 78 13.13 -0.06 2.98
CA ILE A 78 12.05 0.88 3.27
C ILE A 78 12.12 2.07 2.32
N ARG A 79 13.30 2.67 2.14
CA ARG A 79 13.50 3.80 1.23
C ARG A 79 13.19 3.42 -0.20
N SER A 80 13.63 2.25 -0.63
CA SER A 80 13.41 1.77 -1.98
C SER A 80 11.93 1.58 -2.26
N LEU A 81 11.19 0.96 -1.33
CA LEU A 81 9.75 0.73 -1.46
C LEU A 81 8.97 2.04 -1.49
N LEU A 82 9.35 3.01 -0.65
CA LEU A 82 8.71 4.33 -0.68
C LEU A 82 8.92 5.02 -2.01
N GLY A 83 10.13 4.92 -2.57
CA GLY A 83 10.42 5.45 -3.90
C GLY A 83 9.55 4.82 -4.97
N MET A 84 9.33 3.51 -4.89
CA MET A 84 8.47 2.80 -5.83
C MET A 84 7.02 3.25 -5.73
N VAL A 85 6.51 3.51 -4.54
CA VAL A 85 5.16 4.03 -4.34
C VAL A 85 5.02 5.41 -4.99
N VAL A 86 5.98 6.29 -4.74
CA VAL A 86 5.95 7.66 -5.30
C VAL A 86 5.91 7.60 -6.83
N VAL A 87 6.80 6.82 -7.44
CA VAL A 87 6.87 6.71 -8.89
C VAL A 87 5.61 6.07 -9.45
N GLY A 88 5.15 4.98 -8.84
CA GLY A 88 3.97 4.24 -9.31
C GLY A 88 2.71 5.09 -9.28
N LEU A 89 2.44 5.75 -8.16
CA LEU A 89 1.24 6.57 -8.03
C LEU A 89 1.32 7.84 -8.86
N HIS A 90 2.50 8.42 -8.99
CA HIS A 90 2.67 9.60 -9.84
C HIS A 90 2.37 9.28 -11.30
N LEU A 91 2.85 8.15 -11.79
CA LEU A 91 2.57 7.73 -13.17
C LEU A 91 1.09 7.47 -13.38
N GLU A 92 0.42 6.82 -12.44
CA GLU A 92 -1.02 6.59 -12.50
C GLU A 92 -1.78 7.91 -12.63
N GLU A 93 -1.39 8.89 -11.81
CA GLU A 93 -2.03 10.21 -11.81
C GLU A 93 -1.81 10.93 -13.14
N VAL A 94 -0.60 10.85 -13.69
CA VAL A 94 -0.29 11.44 -15.00
C VAL A 94 -1.13 10.82 -16.10
N PHE A 95 -1.26 9.50 -16.10
CA PHE A 95 -2.08 8.80 -17.11
C PHE A 95 -3.55 9.16 -16.98
N LYS A 96 -4.05 9.37 -15.79
CA LYS A 96 -5.43 9.79 -15.56
C LYS A 96 -5.71 11.19 -16.10
N SER A 97 -4.74 12.09 -16.02
CA SER A 97 -4.94 13.48 -16.47
C SER A 97 -5.00 13.63 -17.97
N LYS A 98 -4.68 12.59 -18.69
CA LYS A 98 -4.82 12.58 -20.15
C LYS A 98 -6.19 12.09 -20.55
#